data_9bf22a570e876b3d6463bd9b12bed0e3
#
_entry.id   9bf22a570e876b3d6463bd9b12bed0e3
#
_cell.length_a   1.000
_cell.length_b   1.000
_cell.length_c   1.000
_cell.angle_alpha   90.00
_cell.angle_beta   90.00
_cell.angle_gamma   90.00
#
_symmetry.space_group_name_H-M   'P 1'
#
loop_
_entity.id
_entity.type
_entity.pdbx_description
1 polymer ?
#
loop_
_entity_poly.entity_id
_entity_poly.type
_entity_poly.pdbx_seq_one_letter_code
_entity_poly.pdbx_strand_id
1 'polypeptide(L)'
;MAINANLRLNLTGAEADPKARSDRYMAAIEIAAYCDQAGFNSVNVEEHHVADNGWLPSPLTMAAAIAARTDNCSIGVMALLVALYDPVRLAEDIAVIDLISRGRLNFVAGMGYRAKEFHALDKPYKERGAWMDHVLETLIKAWADEPFEYRGEMINVTPKPFSRPHPMFLVGGMSKPAARRAARFGLPFAPPSKMPELETVYYQELEKNGFDQSQGYVYSPPEDFSVLFIDEDPDSAWEELGDYFLNEAIEYRSWKQEGLFRPLELSSESVEAVRAEKFYEIITPDECIRRHKADPEFGSGLHPLCGGIPLDRAWDCINLYVDKVIPAIT
;
A
#
# COMPACT_ATOMS: atom_id res chain seq x y z
N MET A 1 12.68 -14.96 -15.58
CA MET A 1 12.58 -14.60 -14.13
C MET A 1 11.35 -13.75 -13.97
N ALA A 2 10.64 -13.80 -12.84
CA ALA A 2 9.54 -12.86 -12.60
C ALA A 2 10.13 -11.45 -12.49
N ILE A 3 9.48 -10.48 -13.12
CA ILE A 3 9.91 -9.07 -13.08
C ILE A 3 9.52 -8.52 -11.70
N ASN A 4 10.47 -7.95 -10.96
CA ASN A 4 10.14 -7.27 -9.71
C ASN A 4 9.72 -5.81 -9.96
N ALA A 5 8.56 -5.63 -10.59
CA ALA A 5 7.97 -4.33 -10.91
C ALA A 5 6.62 -4.16 -10.21
N ASN A 6 6.45 -3.03 -9.54
CA ASN A 6 5.28 -2.72 -8.74
C ASN A 6 4.73 -1.35 -9.14
N LEU A 7 3.42 -1.25 -9.32
CA LEU A 7 2.73 0.01 -9.55
C LEU A 7 2.18 0.54 -8.22
N ARG A 8 2.48 1.80 -7.88
CA ARG A 8 1.95 2.50 -6.70
C ARG A 8 0.91 3.53 -7.12
N LEU A 9 -0.25 3.51 -6.47
CA LEU A 9 -1.38 4.39 -6.76
C LEU A 9 -1.98 4.95 -5.46
N ASN A 10 -1.79 6.24 -5.21
CA ASN A 10 -2.44 6.95 -4.11
C ASN A 10 -3.43 8.01 -4.60
N LEU A 11 -3.45 8.29 -5.91
CA LEU A 11 -4.32 9.23 -6.61
C LEU A 11 -4.28 10.65 -6.07
N THR A 12 -3.17 11.05 -5.46
CA THR A 12 -2.96 12.43 -5.03
C THR A 12 -2.96 13.39 -6.22
N GLY A 13 -3.38 14.62 -5.96
CA GLY A 13 -3.57 15.63 -7.00
C GLY A 13 -5.05 16.04 -7.04
N ALA A 14 -5.37 17.12 -6.29
CA ALA A 14 -6.74 17.62 -6.19
C ALA A 14 -7.08 18.48 -7.41
N GLU A 15 -7.40 17.85 -8.54
CA GLU A 15 -7.96 18.56 -9.68
C GLU A 15 -9.29 19.22 -9.30
N ALA A 16 -9.41 20.50 -9.61
CA ALA A 16 -10.66 21.26 -9.37
C ALA A 16 -11.75 20.83 -10.36
N ASP A 17 -11.38 20.44 -11.58
CA ASP A 17 -12.33 20.00 -12.60
C ASP A 17 -12.76 18.53 -12.35
N PRO A 18 -14.10 18.28 -12.22
CA PRO A 18 -14.61 16.93 -12.01
C PRO A 18 -14.27 15.94 -13.13
N LYS A 19 -14.17 16.41 -14.38
CA LYS A 19 -13.82 15.55 -15.52
C LYS A 19 -12.37 15.11 -15.41
N ALA A 20 -11.43 16.02 -15.18
CA ALA A 20 -10.01 15.70 -15.01
C ALA A 20 -9.80 14.71 -13.86
N ARG A 21 -10.53 14.89 -12.75
CA ARG A 21 -10.51 13.93 -11.63
C ARG A 21 -11.04 12.56 -12.05
N SER A 22 -12.14 12.49 -12.77
CA SER A 22 -12.67 11.23 -13.30
C SER A 22 -11.69 10.56 -14.25
N ASP A 23 -11.08 11.33 -15.15
CA ASP A 23 -10.09 10.82 -16.11
C ASP A 23 -8.86 10.22 -15.38
N ARG A 24 -8.41 10.82 -14.27
CA ARG A 24 -7.30 10.28 -13.43
C ARG A 24 -7.66 8.92 -12.80
N TYR A 25 -8.86 8.77 -12.25
CA TYR A 25 -9.30 7.49 -11.68
C TYR A 25 -9.42 6.41 -12.76
N MET A 26 -9.92 6.75 -13.94
CA MET A 26 -9.97 5.82 -15.05
C MET A 26 -8.59 5.48 -15.58
N ALA A 27 -7.69 6.46 -15.71
CA ALA A 27 -6.30 6.22 -16.12
C ALA A 27 -5.57 5.28 -15.14
N ALA A 28 -5.78 5.41 -13.84
CA ALA A 28 -5.19 4.51 -12.84
C ALA A 28 -5.59 3.04 -13.07
N ILE A 29 -6.86 2.79 -13.40
CA ILE A 29 -7.37 1.45 -13.71
C ILE A 29 -6.79 0.93 -15.03
N GLU A 30 -6.72 1.76 -16.07
CA GLU A 30 -6.17 1.37 -17.38
C GLU A 30 -4.65 1.15 -17.32
N ILE A 31 -3.90 1.98 -16.58
CA ILE A 31 -2.47 1.78 -16.32
C ILE A 31 -2.26 0.45 -15.56
N ALA A 32 -3.06 0.17 -14.54
CA ALA A 32 -2.98 -1.09 -13.81
C ALA A 32 -3.21 -2.31 -14.71
N ALA A 33 -4.22 -2.25 -15.60
CA ALA A 33 -4.47 -3.32 -16.57
C ALA A 33 -3.33 -3.48 -17.58
N TYR A 34 -2.74 -2.39 -18.04
CA TYR A 34 -1.61 -2.41 -18.95
C TYR A 34 -0.34 -2.99 -18.28
N CYS A 35 -0.08 -2.58 -17.03
CA CYS A 35 1.02 -3.13 -16.23
C CYS A 35 0.85 -4.64 -15.97
N ASP A 36 -0.37 -5.12 -15.69
CA ASP A 36 -0.67 -6.54 -15.53
C ASP A 36 -0.32 -7.34 -16.79
N GLN A 37 -0.72 -6.85 -17.97
CA GLN A 37 -0.40 -7.47 -19.26
C GLN A 37 1.10 -7.44 -19.56
N ALA A 38 1.81 -6.42 -19.11
CA ALA A 38 3.25 -6.28 -19.24
C ALA A 38 4.05 -7.14 -18.23
N GLY A 39 3.39 -7.82 -17.27
CA GLY A 39 4.02 -8.74 -16.34
C GLY A 39 4.48 -8.12 -15.01
N PHE A 40 3.90 -7.00 -14.60
CA PHE A 40 4.15 -6.44 -13.27
C PHE A 40 3.72 -7.41 -12.17
N ASN A 41 4.48 -7.43 -11.06
CA ASN A 41 4.19 -8.30 -9.91
C ASN A 41 2.95 -7.85 -9.15
N SER A 42 2.83 -6.53 -8.92
CA SER A 42 1.74 -6.00 -8.11
C SER A 42 1.29 -4.61 -8.54
N VAL A 43 0.03 -4.34 -8.24
CA VAL A 43 -0.56 -3.00 -8.21
C VAL A 43 -0.95 -2.71 -6.76
N ASN A 44 -0.39 -1.66 -6.19
CA ASN A 44 -0.61 -1.28 -4.80
C ASN A 44 -1.38 0.03 -4.72
N VAL A 45 -2.44 0.04 -3.93
CA VAL A 45 -3.21 1.23 -3.59
C VAL A 45 -2.98 1.60 -2.12
N GLU A 46 -3.13 2.87 -1.80
CA GLU A 46 -2.93 3.41 -0.46
C GLU A 46 -4.22 4.02 0.08
N GLU A 47 -4.26 4.32 1.38
CA GLU A 47 -5.44 4.86 2.02
C GLU A 47 -5.11 6.04 2.93
N HIS A 48 -5.76 7.18 2.68
CA HIS A 48 -5.92 8.26 3.63
C HIS A 48 -7.26 8.97 3.44
N HIS A 49 -7.85 9.43 4.54
CA HIS A 49 -9.13 10.14 4.53
C HIS A 49 -8.95 11.63 4.81
N VAL A 50 -9.92 12.43 4.35
CA VAL A 50 -9.96 13.88 4.58
C VAL A 50 -8.62 14.57 4.30
N ALA A 51 -7.94 14.14 3.25
CA ALA A 51 -6.71 14.73 2.73
C ALA A 51 -7.07 15.79 1.67
N ASP A 52 -6.47 16.97 1.79
CA ASP A 52 -6.83 18.11 0.95
C ASP A 52 -6.35 17.94 -0.51
N ASN A 53 -5.31 17.12 -0.72
CA ASN A 53 -4.76 16.77 -2.03
C ASN A 53 -5.48 15.60 -2.73
N GLY A 54 -6.63 15.14 -2.22
CA GLY A 54 -7.41 14.08 -2.84
C GLY A 54 -6.85 12.67 -2.72
N TRP A 55 -5.97 12.41 -1.74
CA TRP A 55 -5.46 11.04 -1.47
C TRP A 55 -6.59 10.02 -1.44
N LEU A 56 -6.38 8.86 -2.05
CA LEU A 56 -7.39 7.82 -2.22
C LEU A 56 -8.06 7.43 -0.88
N PRO A 57 -9.37 7.70 -0.70
CA PRO A 57 -10.05 7.41 0.57
C PRO A 57 -10.76 6.05 0.58
N SER A 58 -10.88 5.40 -0.57
CA SER A 58 -11.64 4.15 -0.73
C SER A 58 -10.81 3.10 -1.49
N PRO A 59 -9.73 2.58 -0.86
CA PRO A 59 -8.81 1.68 -1.54
C PRO A 59 -9.46 0.37 -1.95
N LEU A 60 -10.43 -0.15 -1.17
CA LEU A 60 -11.14 -1.38 -1.50
C LEU A 60 -12.01 -1.23 -2.77
N THR A 61 -12.64 -0.08 -2.97
CA THR A 61 -13.40 0.22 -4.20
C THR A 61 -12.46 0.24 -5.41
N MET A 62 -11.29 0.87 -5.28
CA MET A 62 -10.27 0.91 -6.35
C MET A 62 -9.69 -0.49 -6.59
N ALA A 63 -9.37 -1.24 -5.54
CA ALA A 63 -8.88 -2.61 -5.64
C ALA A 63 -9.88 -3.54 -6.36
N ALA A 64 -11.19 -3.39 -6.12
CA ALA A 64 -12.23 -4.13 -6.83
C ALA A 64 -12.25 -3.81 -8.33
N ALA A 65 -12.13 -2.52 -8.69
CA ALA A 65 -12.07 -2.08 -10.08
C ALA A 65 -10.82 -2.62 -10.80
N ILE A 66 -9.66 -2.56 -10.14
CA ILE A 66 -8.39 -3.14 -10.64
C ILE A 66 -8.52 -4.66 -10.76
N ALA A 67 -9.08 -5.36 -9.77
CA ALA A 67 -9.27 -6.81 -9.80
C ALA A 67 -10.09 -7.28 -10.99
N ALA A 68 -11.11 -6.51 -11.38
CA ALA A 68 -11.98 -6.81 -12.53
C ALA A 68 -11.30 -6.54 -13.89
N ARG A 69 -10.15 -5.85 -13.92
CA ARG A 69 -9.42 -5.46 -15.14
C ARG A 69 -8.06 -6.15 -15.28
N THR A 70 -7.66 -6.94 -14.30
CA THR A 70 -6.36 -7.63 -14.25
C THR A 70 -6.56 -9.12 -14.03
N ASP A 71 -5.60 -9.94 -14.46
CA ASP A 71 -5.67 -11.40 -14.36
C ASP A 71 -4.50 -12.02 -13.57
N ASN A 72 -3.34 -11.36 -13.49
CA ASN A 72 -2.09 -11.97 -13.05
C ASN A 72 -1.48 -11.30 -11.82
N CYS A 73 -1.36 -9.96 -11.81
CA CYS A 73 -0.67 -9.23 -10.77
C CYS A 73 -1.40 -9.34 -9.43
N SER A 74 -0.65 -9.31 -8.36
CA SER A 74 -1.19 -9.18 -7.02
C SER A 74 -1.73 -7.76 -6.81
N ILE A 75 -2.78 -7.64 -5.99
CA ILE A 75 -3.44 -6.36 -5.70
C ILE A 75 -3.25 -6.08 -4.22
N GLY A 76 -2.43 -5.08 -3.92
CA GLY A 76 -2.07 -4.72 -2.56
C GLY A 76 -2.82 -3.49 -2.05
N VAL A 77 -3.23 -3.49 -0.78
CA VAL A 77 -3.64 -2.28 -0.08
C VAL A 77 -2.62 -1.99 1.01
N MET A 78 -1.75 -0.97 0.78
CA MET A 78 -0.53 -0.75 1.56
C MET A 78 -0.46 0.67 2.17
N ALA A 79 -1.10 0.92 3.35
CA ALA A 79 -1.82 -0.02 4.21
C ALA A 79 -3.33 0.25 4.17
N LEU A 80 -4.11 -0.80 4.45
CA LEU A 80 -5.55 -0.69 4.73
C LEU A 80 -5.73 -0.29 6.19
N LEU A 81 -6.37 0.86 6.45
CA LEU A 81 -6.55 1.40 7.81
C LEU A 81 -7.72 0.70 8.53
N VAL A 82 -7.56 -0.58 8.83
CA VAL A 82 -8.64 -1.48 9.31
C VAL A 82 -9.37 -0.95 10.55
N ALA A 83 -8.72 -0.13 11.37
CA ALA A 83 -9.35 0.49 12.54
C ALA A 83 -10.37 1.59 12.19
N LEU A 84 -10.48 1.99 10.93
CA LEU A 84 -11.45 2.99 10.46
C LEU A 84 -12.76 2.37 9.93
N TYR A 85 -12.84 1.04 9.88
CA TYR A 85 -14.00 0.32 9.34
C TYR A 85 -14.89 -0.30 10.42
N ASP A 86 -16.11 -0.68 10.04
CA ASP A 86 -16.87 -1.71 10.76
C ASP A 86 -16.33 -3.09 10.37
N PRO A 87 -15.96 -3.94 11.33
CA PRO A 87 -15.23 -5.16 11.03
C PRO A 87 -16.04 -6.20 10.25
N VAL A 88 -17.35 -6.28 10.43
CA VAL A 88 -18.20 -7.22 9.67
C VAL A 88 -18.31 -6.76 8.22
N ARG A 89 -18.58 -5.47 8.00
CA ARG A 89 -18.64 -4.91 6.65
C ARG A 89 -17.29 -5.02 5.93
N LEU A 90 -16.19 -4.77 6.65
CA LEU A 90 -14.85 -4.93 6.11
C LEU A 90 -14.57 -6.37 5.67
N ALA A 91 -14.99 -7.36 6.47
CA ALA A 91 -14.84 -8.78 6.14
C ALA A 91 -15.59 -9.15 4.86
N GLU A 92 -16.82 -8.64 4.68
CA GLU A 92 -17.63 -8.83 3.48
C GLU A 92 -16.97 -8.21 2.24
N ASP A 93 -16.55 -6.95 2.32
CA ASP A 93 -15.94 -6.23 1.21
C ASP A 93 -14.64 -6.92 0.76
N ILE A 94 -13.77 -7.31 1.70
CA ILE A 94 -12.54 -8.05 1.40
C ILE A 94 -12.84 -9.40 0.76
N ALA A 95 -13.82 -10.15 1.26
CA ALA A 95 -14.19 -11.45 0.70
C ALA A 95 -14.69 -11.33 -0.75
N VAL A 96 -15.48 -10.29 -1.04
CA VAL A 96 -15.99 -10.03 -2.41
C VAL A 96 -14.82 -9.70 -3.36
N ILE A 97 -13.88 -8.86 -2.94
CA ILE A 97 -12.72 -8.52 -3.76
C ILE A 97 -11.82 -9.73 -3.96
N ASP A 98 -11.63 -10.54 -2.93
CA ASP A 98 -10.81 -11.76 -3.02
C ASP A 98 -11.43 -12.79 -3.98
N LEU A 99 -12.76 -12.89 -4.02
CA LEU A 99 -13.48 -13.69 -5.02
C LEU A 99 -13.32 -13.14 -6.43
N ILE A 100 -13.47 -11.83 -6.63
CA ILE A 100 -13.29 -11.18 -7.96
C ILE A 100 -11.84 -11.38 -8.44
N SER A 101 -10.88 -11.17 -7.57
CA SER A 101 -9.45 -11.29 -7.88
C SER A 101 -8.95 -12.74 -7.93
N ARG A 102 -9.77 -13.74 -7.51
CA ARG A 102 -9.38 -15.15 -7.40
C ARG A 102 -8.13 -15.33 -6.49
N GLY A 103 -8.14 -14.67 -5.34
CA GLY A 103 -7.09 -14.80 -4.33
C GLY A 103 -5.85 -13.93 -4.57
N ARG A 104 -5.90 -12.92 -5.45
CA ARG A 104 -4.79 -11.99 -5.69
C ARG A 104 -4.76 -10.79 -4.74
N LEU A 105 -5.82 -10.61 -3.92
CA LEU A 105 -5.85 -9.53 -2.94
C LEU A 105 -4.92 -9.81 -1.77
N ASN A 106 -4.13 -8.82 -1.39
CA ASN A 106 -3.37 -8.81 -0.14
C ASN A 106 -3.39 -7.42 0.47
N PHE A 107 -3.13 -7.31 1.77
CA PHE A 107 -3.08 -6.00 2.41
C PHE A 107 -2.22 -5.98 3.67
N VAL A 108 -1.73 -4.79 4.01
CA VAL A 108 -1.15 -4.52 5.33
C VAL A 108 -2.23 -3.89 6.20
N ALA A 109 -2.64 -4.58 7.25
CA ALA A 109 -3.58 -4.06 8.23
C ALA A 109 -2.90 -2.96 9.05
N GLY A 110 -3.18 -1.72 8.68
CA GLY A 110 -2.71 -0.51 9.37
C GLY A 110 -3.68 -0.07 10.46
N MET A 111 -3.15 0.47 11.57
CA MET A 111 -3.99 1.05 12.63
C MET A 111 -4.49 2.45 12.29
N GLY A 112 -3.73 3.20 11.48
CA GLY A 112 -3.95 4.63 11.33
C GLY A 112 -3.34 5.46 12.46
N TYR A 113 -2.99 6.70 12.17
CA TYR A 113 -2.33 7.60 13.12
C TYR A 113 -2.92 9.02 13.15
N ARG A 114 -3.71 9.40 12.14
CA ARG A 114 -4.30 10.75 12.02
C ARG A 114 -5.61 10.83 12.82
N ALA A 115 -5.61 11.59 13.93
CA ALA A 115 -6.80 11.77 14.74
C ALA A 115 -8.00 12.33 13.95
N LYS A 116 -7.75 13.20 12.94
CA LYS A 116 -8.77 13.78 12.05
C LYS A 116 -9.57 12.69 11.30
N GLU A 117 -8.91 11.62 10.86
CA GLU A 117 -9.55 10.48 10.17
C GLU A 117 -10.50 9.72 11.12
N PHE A 118 -10.03 9.43 12.34
CA PHE A 118 -10.85 8.75 13.36
C PHE A 118 -12.09 9.58 13.74
N HIS A 119 -11.92 10.89 13.91
CA HIS A 119 -13.06 11.78 14.23
C HIS A 119 -14.05 11.85 13.07
N ALA A 120 -13.59 11.98 11.84
CA ALA A 120 -14.45 12.07 10.66
C ALA A 120 -15.28 10.79 10.44
N LEU A 121 -14.75 9.64 10.84
CA LEU A 121 -15.38 8.33 10.65
C LEU A 121 -15.98 7.76 11.94
N ASP A 122 -16.09 8.58 12.99
CA ASP A 122 -16.65 8.20 14.30
C ASP A 122 -16.00 6.94 14.88
N LYS A 123 -14.65 6.92 14.92
CA LYS A 123 -13.87 5.80 15.47
C LYS A 123 -13.08 6.18 16.71
N PRO A 124 -12.82 5.23 17.63
CA PRO A 124 -12.20 5.51 18.93
C PRO A 124 -10.67 5.71 18.79
N TYR A 125 -10.22 6.96 18.63
CA TYR A 125 -8.79 7.26 18.45
C TYR A 125 -7.92 6.84 19.63
N LYS A 126 -8.36 7.08 20.86
CA LYS A 126 -7.57 6.76 22.06
C LYS A 126 -7.47 5.25 22.28
N GLU A 127 -8.53 4.52 22.02
CA GLU A 127 -8.65 3.08 22.17
C GLU A 127 -8.32 2.32 20.87
N ARG A 128 -7.77 3.00 19.84
CA ARG A 128 -7.54 2.42 18.50
C ARG A 128 -6.75 1.10 18.50
N GLY A 129 -5.87 0.91 19.50
CA GLY A 129 -5.12 -0.35 19.66
C GLY A 129 -6.03 -1.52 20.03
N ALA A 130 -6.87 -1.37 21.04
CA ALA A 130 -7.86 -2.38 21.45
C ALA A 130 -8.93 -2.58 20.37
N TRP A 131 -9.33 -1.48 19.71
CA TRP A 131 -10.26 -1.55 18.59
C TRP A 131 -9.68 -2.33 17.40
N MET A 132 -8.42 -2.10 17.02
CA MET A 132 -7.75 -2.89 15.99
C MET A 132 -7.67 -4.38 16.35
N ASP A 133 -7.40 -4.70 17.62
CA ASP A 133 -7.40 -6.09 18.09
C ASP A 133 -8.78 -6.75 17.87
N HIS A 134 -9.86 -6.04 18.22
CA HIS A 134 -11.23 -6.48 17.97
C HIS A 134 -11.53 -6.64 16.47
N VAL A 135 -11.07 -5.71 15.63
CA VAL A 135 -11.24 -5.81 14.16
C VAL A 135 -10.55 -7.05 13.62
N LEU A 136 -9.27 -7.26 13.95
CA LEU A 136 -8.50 -8.42 13.45
C LEU A 136 -9.12 -9.74 13.89
N GLU A 137 -9.52 -9.86 15.15
CA GLU A 137 -10.21 -11.05 15.66
C GLU A 137 -11.52 -11.31 14.90
N THR A 138 -12.31 -10.25 14.65
CA THR A 138 -13.58 -10.35 13.93
C THR A 138 -13.36 -10.77 12.48
N LEU A 139 -12.36 -10.22 11.79
CA LEU A 139 -12.02 -10.61 10.41
C LEU A 139 -11.69 -12.10 10.33
N ILE A 140 -10.81 -12.59 11.21
CA ILE A 140 -10.41 -14.01 11.22
C ILE A 140 -11.63 -14.91 11.46
N LYS A 141 -12.49 -14.58 12.44
CA LYS A 141 -13.72 -15.31 12.72
C LYS A 141 -14.72 -15.25 11.56
N ALA A 142 -14.87 -14.10 10.94
CA ALA A 142 -15.80 -13.89 9.83
C ALA A 142 -15.45 -14.74 8.60
N TRP A 143 -14.16 -15.01 8.36
CA TRP A 143 -13.73 -15.85 7.24
C TRP A 143 -13.65 -17.35 7.55
N ALA A 144 -13.73 -17.72 8.84
CA ALA A 144 -13.87 -19.11 9.23
C ALA A 144 -15.25 -19.69 8.78
N ASP A 145 -15.33 -20.99 8.64
CA ASP A 145 -16.56 -21.65 8.14
C ASP A 145 -17.70 -21.66 9.18
N GLU A 146 -17.38 -21.54 10.47
CA GLU A 146 -18.33 -21.61 11.57
C GLU A 146 -18.95 -20.26 11.93
N PRO A 147 -20.24 -20.19 12.28
CA PRO A 147 -20.84 -19.01 12.88
C PRO A 147 -20.16 -18.63 14.20
N PHE A 148 -20.14 -17.34 14.53
CA PHE A 148 -19.56 -16.85 15.77
C PHE A 148 -20.47 -15.80 16.45
N GLU A 149 -20.31 -15.63 17.74
CA GLU A 149 -21.03 -14.57 18.49
C GLU A 149 -20.42 -13.20 18.18
N TYR A 150 -21.29 -12.27 17.79
CA TYR A 150 -20.94 -10.88 17.55
C TYR A 150 -22.03 -9.96 18.09
N ARG A 151 -21.71 -9.12 19.07
CA ARG A 151 -22.66 -8.18 19.73
C ARG A 151 -23.92 -8.84 20.26
N GLY A 152 -23.81 -10.05 20.80
CA GLY A 152 -24.92 -10.79 21.41
C GLY A 152 -25.73 -11.65 20.43
N GLU A 153 -25.38 -11.68 19.17
CA GLU A 153 -26.03 -12.46 18.13
C GLU A 153 -25.07 -13.47 17.51
N MET A 154 -25.57 -14.66 17.17
CA MET A 154 -24.82 -15.61 16.36
C MET A 154 -24.91 -15.20 14.89
N ILE A 155 -23.78 -14.85 14.28
CA ILE A 155 -23.74 -14.45 12.87
C ILE A 155 -22.87 -15.40 12.04
N ASN A 156 -23.22 -15.51 10.76
CA ASN A 156 -22.41 -16.18 9.75
C ASN A 156 -22.17 -15.20 8.60
N VAL A 157 -20.94 -14.68 8.52
CA VAL A 157 -20.57 -13.71 7.48
C VAL A 157 -20.38 -14.42 6.15
N THR A 158 -21.05 -13.93 5.12
CA THR A 158 -20.98 -14.45 3.74
C THR A 158 -20.92 -13.32 2.72
N PRO A 159 -20.24 -13.53 1.55
CA PRO A 159 -19.58 -14.77 1.14
C PRO A 159 -18.29 -15.02 1.91
N LYS A 160 -17.81 -16.27 1.88
CA LYS A 160 -16.43 -16.55 2.33
C LYS A 160 -15.45 -16.17 1.22
N PRO A 161 -14.21 -15.76 1.55
CA PRO A 161 -13.21 -15.40 0.55
C PRO A 161 -12.80 -16.63 -0.30
N PHE A 162 -12.18 -16.37 -1.44
CA PHE A 162 -11.57 -17.38 -2.31
C PHE A 162 -10.37 -18.04 -1.61
N SER A 163 -9.52 -17.23 -0.99
CA SER A 163 -8.31 -17.67 -0.28
C SER A 163 -8.62 -18.39 1.03
N ARG A 164 -7.82 -19.40 1.37
CA ARG A 164 -7.97 -20.17 2.61
C ARG A 164 -6.66 -20.20 3.41
N PRO A 165 -6.71 -20.07 4.74
CA PRO A 165 -7.88 -19.88 5.61
C PRO A 165 -8.51 -18.49 5.51
N HIS A 166 -7.80 -17.53 4.95
CA HIS A 166 -8.22 -16.15 4.74
C HIS A 166 -7.35 -15.50 3.65
N PRO A 167 -7.72 -14.33 3.09
CA PRO A 167 -6.86 -13.54 2.22
C PRO A 167 -5.51 -13.24 2.89
N MET A 168 -4.45 -13.13 2.09
CA MET A 168 -3.13 -12.82 2.63
C MET A 168 -3.13 -11.40 3.21
N PHE A 169 -2.76 -11.26 4.49
CA PHE A 169 -2.55 -9.95 5.08
C PHE A 169 -1.49 -9.97 6.19
N LEU A 170 -0.88 -8.81 6.40
CA LEU A 170 0.15 -8.59 7.37
C LEU A 170 -0.32 -7.53 8.38
N VAL A 171 0.17 -7.55 9.59
CA VAL A 171 -0.08 -6.48 10.57
C VAL A 171 1.02 -5.43 10.45
N GLY A 172 0.62 -4.20 10.10
CA GLY A 172 1.55 -3.08 9.97
C GLY A 172 1.83 -2.38 11.29
N GLY A 173 3.01 -1.77 11.40
CA GLY A 173 3.32 -0.86 12.50
C GLY A 173 4.78 -0.77 12.89
N MET A 174 5.11 0.26 13.71
CA MET A 174 6.47 0.65 14.09
C MET A 174 6.69 0.60 15.60
N SER A 175 5.99 -0.27 16.31
CA SER A 175 6.06 -0.32 17.77
C SER A 175 6.04 -1.75 18.29
N LYS A 176 6.61 -1.96 19.47
CA LYS A 176 6.55 -3.26 20.14
C LYS A 176 5.12 -3.79 20.29
N PRO A 177 4.10 -2.96 20.65
CA PRO A 177 2.71 -3.41 20.63
C PRO A 177 2.22 -3.91 19.26
N ALA A 178 2.65 -3.31 18.14
CA ALA A 178 2.29 -3.78 16.80
C ALA A 178 2.93 -5.14 16.49
N ALA A 179 4.22 -5.32 16.77
CA ALA A 179 4.91 -6.60 16.60
C ALA A 179 4.26 -7.72 17.45
N ARG A 180 3.94 -7.42 18.73
CA ARG A 180 3.22 -8.36 19.60
C ARG A 180 1.81 -8.69 19.10
N ARG A 181 1.11 -7.72 18.52
CA ARG A 181 -0.21 -7.94 17.92
C ARG A 181 -0.13 -8.94 16.77
N ALA A 182 0.77 -8.71 15.81
CA ALA A 182 0.99 -9.64 14.71
C ALA A 182 1.25 -11.07 15.23
N ALA A 183 2.20 -11.21 16.13
CA ALA A 183 2.57 -12.49 16.71
C ALA A 183 1.43 -13.19 17.46
N ARG A 184 0.63 -12.43 18.24
CA ARG A 184 -0.50 -12.99 18.99
C ARG A 184 -1.57 -13.61 18.09
N PHE A 185 -1.80 -13.05 16.90
CA PHE A 185 -2.72 -13.59 15.92
C PHE A 185 -2.09 -14.62 14.96
N GLY A 186 -0.78 -14.91 15.11
CA GLY A 186 -0.07 -15.78 14.17
C GLY A 186 0.05 -15.20 12.76
N LEU A 187 -0.05 -13.88 12.64
CA LEU A 187 -0.04 -13.16 11.36
C LEU A 187 1.37 -12.62 11.05
N PRO A 188 1.75 -12.49 9.78
CA PRO A 188 2.98 -11.81 9.38
C PRO A 188 3.02 -10.36 9.88
N PHE A 189 4.24 -9.84 10.12
CA PHE A 189 4.48 -8.48 10.58
C PHE A 189 5.10 -7.64 9.47
N ALA A 190 4.62 -6.41 9.29
CA ALA A 190 5.09 -5.47 8.27
C ALA A 190 5.51 -4.13 8.89
N PRO A 191 6.74 -3.99 9.40
CA PRO A 191 7.28 -2.69 9.73
C PRO A 191 7.59 -1.92 8.44
N PRO A 192 7.48 -0.56 8.44
CA PRO A 192 7.66 0.25 7.23
C PRO A 192 9.13 0.40 6.79
N SER A 193 10.05 -0.03 7.61
CA SER A 193 11.49 -0.12 7.33
C SER A 193 12.09 -1.27 8.12
N LYS A 194 13.36 -1.58 7.86
CA LYS A 194 14.08 -2.61 8.60
C LYS A 194 14.27 -2.19 10.06
N MET A 195 13.64 -2.93 10.98
CA MET A 195 13.60 -2.66 12.42
C MET A 195 13.93 -3.94 13.22
N PRO A 196 15.21 -4.33 13.33
CA PRO A 196 15.62 -5.62 13.91
C PRO A 196 15.14 -5.83 15.34
N GLU A 197 15.02 -4.77 16.13
CA GLU A 197 14.49 -4.84 17.49
C GLU A 197 13.00 -5.23 17.54
N LEU A 198 12.21 -4.83 16.55
CA LEU A 198 10.79 -5.21 16.45
C LEU A 198 10.64 -6.62 15.90
N GLU A 199 11.49 -7.01 14.97
CA GLU A 199 11.57 -8.38 14.46
C GLU A 199 11.88 -9.37 15.58
N THR A 200 12.87 -9.04 16.42
CA THR A 200 13.19 -9.84 17.62
C THR A 200 11.98 -9.97 18.55
N VAL A 201 11.26 -8.87 18.81
CA VAL A 201 10.04 -8.89 19.64
C VAL A 201 8.96 -9.75 19.01
N TYR A 202 8.79 -9.67 17.68
CA TYR A 202 7.79 -10.44 16.95
C TYR A 202 8.03 -11.95 17.11
N TYR A 203 9.23 -12.45 16.81
CA TYR A 203 9.53 -13.88 16.90
C TYR A 203 9.47 -14.42 18.33
N GLN A 204 9.95 -13.65 19.33
CA GLN A 204 9.83 -14.04 20.75
C GLN A 204 8.37 -14.15 21.21
N GLU A 205 7.52 -13.25 20.75
CA GLU A 205 6.11 -13.25 21.11
C GLU A 205 5.33 -14.33 20.36
N LEU A 206 5.75 -14.67 19.12
CA LEU A 206 5.17 -15.74 18.31
C LEU A 206 5.27 -17.08 19.07
N GLU A 207 6.46 -17.43 19.57
CA GLU A 207 6.69 -18.64 20.39
C GLU A 207 5.84 -18.65 21.66
N LYS A 208 5.75 -17.52 22.38
CA LYS A 208 4.93 -17.41 23.60
C LYS A 208 3.45 -17.67 23.34
N ASN A 209 2.96 -17.37 22.14
CA ASN A 209 1.58 -17.62 21.73
C ASN A 209 1.39 -19.01 21.10
N GLY A 210 2.42 -19.87 21.13
CA GLY A 210 2.33 -21.28 20.71
C GLY A 210 2.51 -21.51 19.21
N PHE A 211 3.03 -20.53 18.48
CA PHE A 211 3.37 -20.67 17.06
C PHE A 211 4.86 -21.00 16.91
N ASP A 212 5.20 -21.81 15.93
CA ASP A 212 6.60 -22.06 15.56
C ASP A 212 7.18 -20.82 14.83
N GLN A 213 8.45 -20.48 15.11
CA GLN A 213 9.12 -19.34 14.44
C GLN A 213 9.17 -19.49 12.92
N SER A 214 9.23 -20.73 12.40
CA SER A 214 9.19 -21.00 10.96
C SER A 214 7.87 -20.63 10.28
N GLN A 215 6.81 -20.44 11.05
CA GLN A 215 5.51 -19.94 10.57
C GLN A 215 5.46 -18.40 10.52
N GLY A 216 6.43 -17.75 11.18
CA GLY A 216 6.56 -16.31 11.21
C GLY A 216 7.16 -15.75 9.93
N TYR A 217 6.69 -14.55 9.56
CA TYR A 217 7.25 -13.81 8.45
C TYR A 217 7.26 -12.31 8.77
N VAL A 218 8.38 -11.66 8.53
CA VAL A 218 8.52 -10.19 8.64
C VAL A 218 8.87 -9.65 7.27
N TYR A 219 8.04 -8.78 6.75
CA TYR A 219 8.31 -8.06 5.51
C TYR A 219 8.68 -6.61 5.84
N SER A 220 9.82 -6.16 5.39
CA SER A 220 10.21 -4.75 5.41
C SER A 220 10.77 -4.34 4.05
N PRO A 221 10.48 -3.12 3.59
CA PRO A 221 11.13 -2.58 2.39
C PRO A 221 12.66 -2.58 2.54
N PRO A 222 13.42 -2.64 1.44
CA PRO A 222 14.85 -2.39 1.43
C PRO A 222 15.20 -1.03 2.06
N GLU A 223 16.42 -0.88 2.58
CA GLU A 223 16.86 0.38 3.21
C GLU A 223 16.96 1.54 2.20
N ASP A 224 17.25 1.21 0.94
CA ASP A 224 17.36 2.14 -0.18
C ASP A 224 16.08 2.20 -1.05
N PHE A 225 14.94 1.81 -0.46
CA PHE A 225 13.65 1.87 -1.16
C PHE A 225 13.36 3.29 -1.65
N SER A 226 13.11 3.41 -2.94
CA SER A 226 12.64 4.64 -3.57
C SER A 226 11.43 4.39 -4.47
N VAL A 227 10.66 5.43 -4.73
CA VAL A 227 9.60 5.41 -5.74
C VAL A 227 10.11 6.05 -7.01
N LEU A 228 9.87 5.39 -8.13
CA LEU A 228 10.50 5.71 -9.40
C LEU A 228 9.53 6.35 -10.38
N PHE A 229 10.06 7.31 -11.14
CA PHE A 229 9.51 7.78 -12.39
C PHE A 229 10.56 7.57 -13.49
N ILE A 230 10.18 7.03 -14.64
CA ILE A 230 11.11 6.75 -15.74
C ILE A 230 11.00 7.84 -16.79
N ASP A 231 12.13 8.44 -17.11
CA ASP A 231 12.23 9.45 -18.16
C ASP A 231 13.59 9.38 -18.86
N GLU A 232 13.66 9.77 -20.13
CA GLU A 232 14.91 9.81 -20.89
C GLU A 232 15.84 10.94 -20.43
N ASP A 233 15.28 12.04 -19.95
CA ASP A 233 16.01 13.21 -19.45
C ASP A 233 15.54 13.54 -18.01
N PRO A 234 16.11 12.89 -16.99
CA PRO A 234 15.75 13.12 -15.60
C PRO A 234 15.86 14.57 -15.13
N ASP A 235 16.81 15.34 -15.65
CA ASP A 235 17.00 16.72 -15.23
C ASP A 235 15.85 17.60 -15.73
N SER A 236 15.53 17.50 -17.01
CA SER A 236 14.36 18.18 -17.59
C SER A 236 13.04 17.73 -16.96
N ALA A 237 12.91 16.44 -16.67
CA ALA A 237 11.72 15.92 -16.00
C ALA A 237 11.60 16.41 -14.53
N TRP A 238 12.70 16.61 -13.80
CA TRP A 238 12.67 17.24 -12.48
C TRP A 238 12.28 18.71 -12.54
N GLU A 239 12.71 19.45 -13.57
CA GLU A 239 12.28 20.85 -13.79
C GLU A 239 10.77 20.94 -14.07
N GLU A 240 10.21 19.99 -14.81
CA GLU A 240 8.79 19.94 -15.17
C GLU A 240 7.91 19.38 -14.04
N LEU A 241 8.33 18.29 -13.42
CA LEU A 241 7.46 17.48 -12.53
C LEU A 241 7.78 17.61 -11.05
N GLY A 242 8.86 18.29 -10.68
CA GLY A 242 9.33 18.38 -9.30
C GLY A 242 8.28 18.90 -8.31
N ASP A 243 7.46 19.87 -8.74
CA ASP A 243 6.40 20.45 -7.90
C ASP A 243 5.32 19.43 -7.53
N TYR A 244 5.06 18.41 -8.36
CA TYR A 244 4.08 17.35 -8.04
C TYR A 244 4.59 16.46 -6.91
N PHE A 245 5.87 16.07 -6.93
CA PHE A 245 6.50 15.33 -5.85
C PHE A 245 6.58 16.15 -4.56
N LEU A 246 6.92 17.43 -4.67
CA LEU A 246 6.96 18.36 -3.54
C LEU A 246 5.57 18.51 -2.90
N ASN A 247 4.51 18.65 -3.68
CA ASN A 247 3.14 18.77 -3.19
C ASN A 247 2.70 17.53 -2.40
N GLU A 248 3.04 16.32 -2.87
CA GLU A 248 2.78 15.09 -2.11
C GLU A 248 3.58 15.05 -0.80
N ALA A 249 4.85 15.43 -0.84
CA ALA A 249 5.72 15.48 0.34
C ALA A 249 5.22 16.50 1.37
N ILE A 250 4.76 17.69 0.94
CA ILE A 250 4.17 18.74 1.81
C ILE A 250 2.94 18.19 2.53
N GLU A 251 2.00 17.59 1.79
CA GLU A 251 0.79 17.04 2.38
C GLU A 251 1.13 15.95 3.40
N TYR A 252 1.97 14.99 3.02
CA TYR A 252 2.42 13.92 3.91
C TYR A 252 3.10 14.47 5.16
N ARG A 253 3.91 15.52 5.03
CA ARG A 253 4.56 16.19 6.17
C ARG A 253 3.59 16.97 7.05
N SER A 254 2.52 17.53 6.48
CA SER A 254 1.50 18.26 7.24
C SER A 254 0.82 17.42 8.31
N TRP A 255 0.81 16.08 8.14
CA TRP A 255 0.19 15.15 9.08
C TRP A 255 1.07 14.81 10.28
N LYS A 256 2.20 15.50 10.45
CA LYS A 256 3.12 15.31 11.58
C LYS A 256 2.41 15.60 12.91
N GLN A 257 2.41 14.60 13.79
CA GLN A 257 1.96 14.74 15.17
C GLN A 257 3.12 14.52 16.12
N GLU A 258 3.22 15.36 17.16
CA GLU A 258 4.25 15.25 18.18
C GLU A 258 4.18 13.89 18.88
N GLY A 259 5.31 13.20 19.02
CA GLY A 259 5.39 11.88 19.66
C GLY A 259 4.99 10.68 18.78
N LEU A 260 4.60 10.88 17.52
CA LEU A 260 4.44 9.80 16.55
C LEU A 260 5.67 9.71 15.65
N PHE A 261 6.33 8.55 15.71
CA PHE A 261 7.37 8.21 14.74
C PHE A 261 6.72 7.97 13.37
N ARG A 262 7.35 8.42 12.30
CA ARG A 262 6.90 8.19 10.93
C ARG A 262 7.85 7.27 10.20
N PRO A 263 7.34 6.47 9.25
CA PRO A 263 8.18 5.65 8.40
C PRO A 263 9.10 6.46 7.49
N LEU A 264 8.68 7.68 7.14
CA LEU A 264 9.36 8.58 6.21
C LEU A 264 9.35 10.01 6.75
N GLU A 265 10.52 10.59 6.94
CA GLU A 265 10.70 12.03 7.10
C GLU A 265 11.07 12.62 5.75
N LEU A 266 10.07 12.99 4.96
CA LEU A 266 10.30 13.65 3.68
C LEU A 266 10.59 15.13 3.92
N SER A 267 11.59 15.69 3.22
CA SER A 267 11.74 17.12 3.06
C SER A 267 10.53 17.68 2.29
N SER A 268 10.11 18.85 2.67
CA SER A 268 9.04 19.58 2.00
C SER A 268 9.41 21.05 1.84
N GLU A 269 10.72 21.34 1.82
CA GLU A 269 11.23 22.71 1.79
C GLU A 269 11.36 23.24 0.36
N SER A 270 11.80 22.37 -0.56
CA SER A 270 11.93 22.70 -1.96
C SER A 270 12.03 21.43 -2.82
N VAL A 271 11.89 21.57 -4.13
CA VAL A 271 12.07 20.48 -5.11
C VAL A 271 13.49 19.91 -5.01
N GLU A 272 14.50 20.75 -4.83
CA GLU A 272 15.90 20.32 -4.71
C GLU A 272 16.10 19.47 -3.45
N ALA A 273 15.45 19.83 -2.33
CA ALA A 273 15.52 19.05 -1.10
C ALA A 273 14.83 17.70 -1.25
N VAL A 274 13.65 17.64 -1.87
CA VAL A 274 12.93 16.39 -2.19
C VAL A 274 13.77 15.50 -3.09
N ARG A 275 14.38 16.06 -4.14
CA ARG A 275 15.29 15.34 -5.05
C ARG A 275 16.52 14.78 -4.33
N ALA A 276 17.10 15.56 -3.41
CA ALA A 276 18.32 15.18 -2.66
C ALA A 276 18.08 13.99 -1.70
N GLU A 277 16.87 13.82 -1.18
CA GLU A 277 16.52 12.72 -0.27
C GLU A 277 16.38 11.35 -0.96
N LYS A 278 16.26 11.33 -2.29
CA LYS A 278 16.16 10.10 -3.10
C LYS A 278 15.02 9.15 -2.73
N PHE A 279 14.01 9.62 -2.04
CA PHE A 279 12.78 8.83 -1.88
C PHE A 279 11.96 8.82 -3.18
N TYR A 280 11.86 10.00 -3.83
CA TYR A 280 11.38 10.10 -5.21
C TYR A 280 12.59 10.20 -6.13
N GLU A 281 12.65 9.32 -7.13
CA GLU A 281 13.70 9.35 -8.13
C GLU A 281 13.11 9.38 -9.53
N ILE A 282 13.62 10.29 -10.37
CA ILE A 282 13.44 10.21 -11.81
C ILE A 282 14.73 9.65 -12.39
N ILE A 283 14.65 8.51 -13.08
CA ILE A 283 15.81 7.81 -13.62
C ILE A 283 15.59 7.42 -15.07
N THR A 284 16.70 7.26 -15.83
CA THR A 284 16.62 6.77 -17.20
C THR A 284 16.28 5.27 -17.26
N PRO A 285 15.71 4.78 -18.39
CA PRO A 285 15.57 3.35 -18.62
C PRO A 285 16.88 2.58 -18.43
N ASP A 286 18.01 3.10 -18.93
CA ASP A 286 19.32 2.48 -18.80
C ASP A 286 19.78 2.35 -17.34
N GLU A 287 19.57 3.38 -16.54
CA GLU A 287 19.86 3.33 -15.09
C GLU A 287 18.98 2.29 -14.38
N CYS A 288 17.71 2.23 -14.71
CA CYS A 288 16.78 1.23 -14.16
C CYS A 288 17.25 -0.20 -14.54
N ILE A 289 17.59 -0.44 -15.79
CA ILE A 289 18.15 -1.72 -16.27
C ILE A 289 19.44 -2.07 -15.53
N ARG A 290 20.31 -1.10 -15.35
CA ARG A 290 21.58 -1.29 -14.63
C ARG A 290 21.35 -1.73 -13.18
N ARG A 291 20.39 -1.11 -12.47
CA ARG A 291 20.02 -1.47 -11.09
C ARG A 291 19.48 -2.91 -11.04
N HIS A 292 18.55 -3.29 -11.89
CA HIS A 292 18.04 -4.67 -11.98
C HIS A 292 19.12 -5.71 -12.25
N LYS A 293 20.12 -5.38 -13.09
CA LYS A 293 21.23 -6.29 -13.38
C LYS A 293 22.25 -6.39 -12.25
N ALA A 294 22.39 -5.33 -11.47
CA ALA A 294 23.31 -5.28 -10.33
C ALA A 294 22.76 -5.98 -9.08
N ASP A 295 21.45 -5.93 -8.88
CA ASP A 295 20.77 -6.52 -7.74
C ASP A 295 19.49 -7.25 -8.18
N PRO A 296 19.47 -8.60 -8.12
CA PRO A 296 18.29 -9.39 -8.46
C PRO A 296 17.06 -9.12 -7.55
N GLU A 297 17.28 -8.59 -6.35
CA GLU A 297 16.22 -8.23 -5.41
C GLU A 297 15.69 -6.80 -5.64
N PHE A 298 16.36 -6.01 -6.50
CA PHE A 298 15.89 -4.66 -6.82
C PHE A 298 14.48 -4.69 -7.38
N GLY A 299 13.57 -3.92 -6.76
CA GLY A 299 12.20 -3.76 -7.19
C GLY A 299 11.92 -2.36 -7.70
N SER A 300 11.37 -2.25 -8.91
CA SER A 300 10.92 -0.96 -9.45
C SER A 300 9.54 -0.61 -8.91
N GLY A 301 9.48 0.30 -7.94
CA GLY A 301 8.23 0.87 -7.43
C GLY A 301 7.81 2.09 -8.24
N LEU A 302 7.06 1.93 -9.34
CA LEU A 302 6.66 3.04 -10.21
C LEU A 302 5.49 3.83 -9.62
N HIS A 303 5.59 5.16 -9.61
CA HIS A 303 4.56 6.06 -9.12
C HIS A 303 4.19 7.15 -10.14
N PRO A 304 3.58 6.76 -11.27
CA PRO A 304 3.37 7.66 -12.41
C PRO A 304 2.33 8.76 -12.16
N LEU A 305 1.41 8.57 -11.22
CA LEU A 305 0.33 9.52 -10.91
C LEU A 305 0.59 10.35 -9.64
N CYS A 306 1.83 10.40 -9.15
CA CYS A 306 2.23 11.13 -7.94
C CYS A 306 1.83 12.61 -7.99
N GLY A 307 1.21 13.10 -6.93
CA GLY A 307 0.98 14.53 -6.71
C GLY A 307 0.16 15.25 -7.77
N GLY A 308 -0.47 14.53 -8.69
CA GLY A 308 -1.21 15.13 -9.79
C GLY A 308 -0.46 15.20 -11.12
N ILE A 309 0.65 14.48 -11.29
CA ILE A 309 1.39 14.40 -12.57
C ILE A 309 0.41 14.23 -13.75
N PRO A 310 0.56 15.00 -14.85
CA PRO A 310 -0.29 14.91 -16.04
C PRO A 310 -0.37 13.49 -16.60
N LEU A 311 -1.55 13.13 -17.13
CA LEU A 311 -1.82 11.75 -17.55
C LEU A 311 -0.95 11.30 -18.73
N ASP A 312 -0.61 12.19 -19.64
CA ASP A 312 0.31 11.94 -20.75
C ASP A 312 1.71 11.58 -20.22
N ARG A 313 2.23 12.36 -19.26
CA ARG A 313 3.54 12.08 -18.62
C ARG A 313 3.51 10.77 -17.83
N ALA A 314 2.38 10.46 -17.18
CA ALA A 314 2.20 9.19 -16.48
C ALA A 314 2.27 8.00 -17.46
N TRP A 315 1.63 8.11 -18.61
CA TRP A 315 1.70 7.10 -19.68
C TRP A 315 3.09 7.00 -20.29
N ASP A 316 3.79 8.13 -20.53
CA ASP A 316 5.17 8.12 -21.03
C ASP A 316 6.10 7.34 -20.10
N CYS A 317 6.01 7.58 -18.78
CA CYS A 317 6.78 6.83 -17.78
C CYS A 317 6.55 5.32 -17.87
N ILE A 318 5.28 4.89 -17.93
CA ILE A 318 4.93 3.46 -18.00
C ILE A 318 5.34 2.85 -19.34
N ASN A 319 5.12 3.55 -20.46
CA ASN A 319 5.53 3.07 -21.79
C ASN A 319 7.05 2.91 -21.87
N LEU A 320 7.84 3.88 -21.36
CA LEU A 320 9.31 3.76 -21.32
C LEU A 320 9.75 2.54 -20.52
N TYR A 321 9.11 2.27 -19.37
CA TYR A 321 9.43 1.09 -18.59
C TYR A 321 9.08 -0.21 -19.33
N VAL A 322 7.89 -0.30 -19.89
CA VAL A 322 7.41 -1.49 -20.60
C VAL A 322 8.23 -1.75 -21.87
N ASP A 323 8.51 -0.71 -22.66
CA ASP A 323 9.14 -0.87 -23.97
C ASP A 323 10.66 -1.03 -23.89
N LYS A 324 11.31 -0.42 -22.89
CA LYS A 324 12.79 -0.40 -22.79
C LYS A 324 13.33 -1.22 -21.63
N VAL A 325 12.72 -1.13 -20.45
CA VAL A 325 13.26 -1.79 -19.26
C VAL A 325 12.90 -3.28 -19.26
N ILE A 326 11.62 -3.61 -19.39
CA ILE A 326 11.15 -5.00 -19.31
C ILE A 326 11.91 -5.92 -20.27
N PRO A 327 12.05 -5.62 -21.60
CA PRO A 327 12.75 -6.51 -22.52
C PRO A 327 14.23 -6.71 -22.21
N ALA A 328 14.84 -5.81 -21.44
CA ALA A 328 16.27 -5.87 -21.13
C ALA A 328 16.58 -6.61 -19.81
N ILE A 329 15.54 -6.89 -18.98
CA ILE A 329 15.66 -7.57 -17.68
C ILE A 329 14.97 -8.94 -17.66
N THR A 330 14.19 -9.29 -18.67
CA THR A 330 13.59 -10.61 -18.91
C THR A 330 14.41 -11.44 -19.87
#